data_b3fa0cbd5087106f37ce8c9fff17e131
#
_entry.id   b3fa0cbd5087106f37ce8c9fff17e131
#
_cell.length_a   1.000
_cell.length_b   1.000
_cell.length_c   1.000
_cell.angle_alpha   90.00
_cell.angle_beta   90.00
_cell.angle_gamma   90.00
#
_symmetry.space_group_name_H-M   'P 1'
#
loop_
_entity.id
_entity.type
_entity.pdbx_description
1 polymer ?
#
loop_
_entity_poly.entity_id
_entity_poly.type
_entity_poly.pdbx_seq_one_letter_code
_entity_poly.pdbx_strand_id
1 'polypeptide(L)'
;WIVADGQKLKLVIVRPAGSKGTLPAFMFFHGGGWVLGDFPTHERLIRDLVARSGAAAVYVDYTPSPEAKYPTAINQAYAATKWVAEHGKELNIDSSRLAVAGNSVGGNMAAVVALKAKEAGTPALKFQLLLWPVTDANFENSSYNQFADGYFLTKNMMQWFWDNYTTNPAERNEIYASPLRASIDQLKGLPPAL
;
A
#
# COMPACT_ATOMS: atom_id res chain seq x y z
N TRP A 1 -14.09 -11.34 4.80
CA TRP A 1 -12.99 -11.62 5.71
C TRP A 1 -12.17 -12.77 5.16
N ILE A 2 -10.86 -12.67 5.28
CA ILE A 2 -9.91 -13.71 4.93
C ILE A 2 -9.06 -14.08 6.14
N VAL A 3 -8.39 -15.22 6.08
CA VAL A 3 -7.28 -15.57 7.00
C VAL A 3 -6.03 -15.68 6.14
N ALA A 4 -5.07 -14.81 6.36
CA ALA A 4 -3.81 -14.77 5.64
C ALA A 4 -2.65 -14.71 6.65
N ASP A 5 -1.68 -15.58 6.52
CA ASP A 5 -0.55 -15.74 7.46
C ASP A 5 -0.98 -15.75 8.94
N GLY A 6 -2.08 -16.49 9.23
CA GLY A 6 -2.63 -16.62 10.59
C GLY A 6 -3.41 -15.40 11.10
N GLN A 7 -3.55 -14.33 10.31
CA GLN A 7 -4.24 -13.12 10.69
C GLN A 7 -5.60 -13.01 9.98
N LYS A 8 -6.63 -12.59 10.73
CA LYS A 8 -7.95 -12.31 10.16
C LYS A 8 -7.96 -10.88 9.62
N LEU A 9 -8.13 -10.73 8.31
CA LEU A 9 -8.14 -9.44 7.61
C LEU A 9 -9.47 -9.21 6.91
N LYS A 10 -9.92 -7.96 6.90
CA LYS A 10 -11.10 -7.55 6.15
C LYS A 10 -10.66 -6.99 4.80
N LEU A 11 -11.30 -7.46 3.74
CA LEU A 11 -11.15 -6.91 2.39
C LEU A 11 -12.49 -6.31 1.95
N VAL A 12 -12.41 -5.18 1.22
CA VAL A 12 -13.57 -4.61 0.52
C VAL A 12 -13.28 -4.66 -0.97
N ILE A 13 -14.16 -5.32 -1.72
CA ILE A 13 -14.02 -5.46 -3.17
C ILE A 13 -14.95 -4.48 -3.86
N VAL A 14 -14.40 -3.60 -4.68
CA VAL A 14 -15.12 -2.64 -5.50
C VAL A 14 -14.95 -3.05 -6.96
N ARG A 15 -16.08 -3.19 -7.68
CA ARG A 15 -16.09 -3.60 -9.08
C ARG A 15 -16.79 -2.54 -9.94
N PRO A 16 -16.43 -2.42 -11.24
CA PRO A 16 -17.18 -1.56 -12.15
C PRO A 16 -18.65 -1.95 -12.19
N ALA A 17 -19.53 -0.97 -12.20
CA ALA A 17 -20.97 -1.21 -12.24
C ALA A 17 -21.35 -2.06 -13.46
N GLY A 18 -22.19 -3.09 -13.24
CA GLY A 18 -22.63 -4.00 -14.29
C GLY A 18 -21.58 -4.98 -14.81
N SER A 19 -20.36 -4.96 -14.28
CA SER A 19 -19.29 -5.89 -14.70
C SER A 19 -19.67 -7.34 -14.40
N LYS A 20 -19.38 -8.23 -15.35
CA LYS A 20 -19.56 -9.68 -15.23
C LYS A 20 -18.24 -10.39 -15.47
N GLY A 21 -18.10 -11.60 -14.91
CA GLY A 21 -16.92 -12.44 -15.14
C GLY A 21 -15.67 -11.97 -14.39
N THR A 22 -14.54 -12.44 -14.86
CA THR A 22 -13.23 -12.25 -14.23
C THR A 22 -12.60 -10.94 -14.70
N LEU A 23 -12.12 -10.11 -13.75
CA LEU A 23 -11.52 -8.80 -14.02
C LEU A 23 -10.05 -8.78 -13.60
N PRO A 24 -9.20 -7.96 -14.25
CA PRO A 24 -7.94 -7.53 -13.64
C PRO A 24 -8.25 -6.80 -12.33
N ALA A 25 -7.29 -6.77 -11.42
CA ALA A 25 -7.49 -6.11 -10.13
C ALA A 25 -6.26 -5.36 -9.65
N PHE A 26 -6.48 -4.45 -8.72
CA PHE A 26 -5.42 -3.84 -7.94
C PHE A 26 -5.74 -3.93 -6.45
N MET A 27 -4.73 -4.26 -5.67
CA MET A 27 -4.77 -4.09 -4.23
C MET A 27 -4.69 -2.60 -3.91
N PHE A 28 -5.50 -2.12 -3.00
CA PHE A 28 -5.47 -0.72 -2.61
C PHE A 28 -5.17 -0.58 -1.11
N PHE A 29 -4.11 0.17 -0.81
CA PHE A 29 -3.70 0.52 0.54
C PHE A 29 -3.96 2.01 0.76
N HIS A 30 -4.69 2.33 1.83
CA HIS A 30 -5.10 3.70 2.09
C HIS A 30 -4.00 4.53 2.78
N GLY A 31 -4.05 5.84 2.57
CA GLY A 31 -3.25 6.84 3.27
C GLY A 31 -3.79 7.16 4.67
N GLY A 32 -3.13 8.11 5.33
CA GLY A 32 -3.51 8.55 6.67
C GLY A 32 -2.41 8.28 7.71
N GLY A 33 -1.14 8.24 7.27
CA GLY A 33 0.01 8.14 8.19
C GLY A 33 0.09 6.82 8.96
N TRP A 34 -0.46 5.73 8.44
CA TRP A 34 -0.66 4.43 9.12
C TRP A 34 -1.56 4.50 10.36
N VAL A 35 -2.08 5.67 10.74
CA VAL A 35 -2.85 5.93 11.97
C VAL A 35 -4.31 6.22 11.67
N LEU A 36 -4.56 6.97 10.61
CA LEU A 36 -5.87 7.47 10.21
C LEU A 36 -6.30 6.84 8.89
N GLY A 37 -7.56 7.05 8.55
CA GLY A 37 -8.12 6.60 7.29
C GLY A 37 -8.86 5.27 7.42
N ASP A 38 -9.80 5.09 6.51
CA ASP A 38 -10.65 3.92 6.40
C ASP A 38 -11.20 3.80 4.96
N PHE A 39 -12.02 2.81 4.69
CA PHE A 39 -12.65 2.67 3.38
C PHE A 39 -13.54 3.88 3.03
N PRO A 40 -14.45 4.37 3.90
CA PRO A 40 -15.28 5.54 3.60
C PRO A 40 -14.50 6.78 3.16
N THR A 41 -13.38 7.07 3.80
CA THR A 41 -12.55 8.24 3.47
C THR A 41 -11.83 8.12 2.12
N HIS A 42 -11.64 6.91 1.61
CA HIS A 42 -10.95 6.63 0.34
C HIS A 42 -11.90 6.10 -0.74
N GLU A 43 -13.16 5.86 -0.43
CA GLU A 43 -14.12 5.22 -1.32
C GLU A 43 -14.24 5.94 -2.67
N ARG A 44 -14.28 7.28 -2.67
CA ARG A 44 -14.38 8.06 -3.90
C ARG A 44 -13.17 7.83 -4.81
N LEU A 45 -11.95 7.91 -4.28
CA LEU A 45 -10.72 7.67 -5.05
C LEU A 45 -10.73 6.26 -5.63
N ILE A 46 -11.08 5.26 -4.81
CA ILE A 46 -11.14 3.85 -5.25
C ILE A 46 -12.16 3.67 -6.36
N ARG A 47 -13.36 4.24 -6.23
CA ARG A 47 -14.42 4.17 -7.26
C ARG A 47 -14.01 4.85 -8.56
N ASP A 48 -13.34 6.00 -8.49
CA ASP A 48 -12.84 6.70 -9.67
C ASP A 48 -11.77 5.86 -10.40
N LEU A 49 -10.85 5.25 -9.66
CA LEU A 49 -9.85 4.33 -10.23
C LEU A 49 -10.50 3.11 -10.88
N VAL A 50 -11.46 2.49 -10.21
CA VAL A 50 -12.23 1.34 -10.73
C VAL A 50 -12.98 1.71 -12.00
N ALA A 51 -13.71 2.83 -11.99
CA ALA A 51 -14.50 3.26 -13.14
C ALA A 51 -13.66 3.58 -14.37
N ARG A 52 -12.46 4.18 -14.15
CA ARG A 52 -11.57 4.59 -15.24
C ARG A 52 -10.70 3.45 -15.77
N SER A 53 -10.29 2.53 -14.90
CA SER A 53 -9.41 1.42 -15.29
C SER A 53 -10.17 0.20 -15.82
N GLY A 54 -11.44 0.04 -15.43
CA GLY A 54 -12.21 -1.18 -15.67
C GLY A 54 -11.77 -2.37 -14.81
N ALA A 55 -10.79 -2.18 -13.91
CA ALA A 55 -10.31 -3.21 -13.00
C ALA A 55 -11.12 -3.23 -11.70
N ALA A 56 -11.10 -4.34 -10.98
CA ALA A 56 -11.61 -4.40 -9.62
C ALA A 56 -10.55 -3.86 -8.63
N ALA A 57 -11.01 -3.19 -7.58
CA ALA A 57 -10.15 -2.84 -6.44
C ALA A 57 -10.38 -3.82 -5.30
N VAL A 58 -9.30 -4.21 -4.63
CA VAL A 58 -9.33 -4.94 -3.36
C VAL A 58 -8.69 -4.05 -2.30
N TYR A 59 -9.52 -3.34 -1.55
CA TYR A 59 -9.10 -2.54 -0.41
C TYR A 59 -8.75 -3.45 0.77
N VAL A 60 -7.60 -3.20 1.38
CA VAL A 60 -7.11 -3.94 2.55
C VAL A 60 -7.31 -3.08 3.80
N ASP A 61 -8.15 -3.56 4.71
CA ASP A 61 -8.41 -2.93 6.01
C ASP A 61 -7.31 -3.39 7.00
N TYR A 62 -6.12 -2.81 6.85
CA TYR A 62 -4.98 -3.15 7.70
C TYR A 62 -5.11 -2.54 9.10
N THR A 63 -4.48 -3.15 10.09
CA THR A 63 -4.51 -2.67 11.47
C THR A 63 -3.67 -1.39 11.59
N PRO A 64 -4.26 -0.27 12.02
CA PRO A 64 -3.55 1.00 12.13
C PRO A 64 -2.60 1.03 13.33
N SER A 65 -1.70 2.00 13.32
CA SER A 65 -0.90 2.42 14.46
C SER A 65 -1.71 3.42 15.32
N PRO A 66 -1.48 3.52 16.62
CA PRO A 66 -0.45 2.82 17.41
C PRO A 66 -0.86 1.42 17.90
N GLU A 67 -2.08 0.95 17.63
CA GLU A 67 -2.58 -0.36 18.04
C GLU A 67 -1.70 -1.50 17.52
N ALA A 68 -1.21 -1.35 16.29
CA ALA A 68 -0.19 -2.21 15.72
C ALA A 68 0.93 -1.36 15.11
N LYS A 69 2.17 -1.65 15.54
CA LYS A 69 3.36 -0.95 15.03
C LYS A 69 3.97 -1.66 13.84
N TYR A 70 4.92 -0.98 13.17
CA TYR A 70 5.77 -1.60 12.17
C TYR A 70 6.36 -2.93 12.70
N PRO A 71 6.37 -4.00 11.90
CA PRO A 71 5.96 -4.09 10.51
C PRO A 71 4.55 -4.68 10.27
N THR A 72 3.62 -4.58 11.23
CA THR A 72 2.32 -5.27 11.17
C THR A 72 1.52 -4.89 9.91
N ALA A 73 1.28 -3.61 9.67
CA ALA A 73 0.46 -3.16 8.54
C ALA A 73 1.03 -3.62 7.19
N ILE A 74 2.34 -3.51 7.00
CA ILE A 74 2.98 -3.94 5.75
C ILE A 74 2.98 -5.47 5.57
N ASN A 75 3.10 -6.23 6.65
CA ASN A 75 2.99 -7.69 6.58
C ASN A 75 1.55 -8.11 6.24
N GLN A 76 0.54 -7.45 6.82
CA GLN A 76 -0.86 -7.66 6.48
C GLN A 76 -1.16 -7.31 5.01
N ALA A 77 -0.62 -6.20 4.51
CA ALA A 77 -0.76 -5.80 3.11
C ALA A 77 -0.18 -6.85 2.16
N TYR A 78 1.02 -7.34 2.44
CA TYR A 78 1.66 -8.39 1.65
C TYR A 78 0.90 -9.71 1.73
N ALA A 79 0.51 -10.15 2.93
CA ALA A 79 -0.25 -11.38 3.14
C ALA A 79 -1.60 -11.35 2.40
N ALA A 80 -2.34 -10.22 2.47
CA ALA A 80 -3.58 -10.04 1.73
C ALA A 80 -3.35 -10.10 0.20
N THR A 81 -2.27 -9.49 -0.30
CA THR A 81 -1.93 -9.49 -1.72
C THR A 81 -1.61 -10.91 -2.22
N LYS A 82 -0.84 -11.66 -1.46
CA LYS A 82 -0.53 -13.06 -1.73
C LYS A 82 -1.81 -13.92 -1.73
N TRP A 83 -2.64 -13.75 -0.71
CA TRP A 83 -3.91 -14.48 -0.61
C TRP A 83 -4.82 -14.20 -1.82
N VAL A 84 -4.98 -12.94 -2.23
CA VAL A 84 -5.78 -12.58 -3.40
C VAL A 84 -5.20 -13.17 -4.69
N ALA A 85 -3.90 -13.22 -4.83
CA ALA A 85 -3.25 -13.86 -5.97
C ALA A 85 -3.53 -15.38 -6.04
N GLU A 86 -3.57 -16.05 -4.90
CA GLU A 86 -3.84 -17.48 -4.79
C GLU A 86 -5.33 -17.82 -4.94
N HIS A 87 -6.23 -16.94 -4.46
CA HIS A 87 -7.68 -17.18 -4.40
C HIS A 87 -8.49 -16.29 -5.36
N GLY A 88 -7.85 -15.69 -6.37
CA GLY A 88 -8.50 -14.74 -7.28
C GLY A 88 -9.75 -15.30 -7.98
N LYS A 89 -9.76 -16.59 -8.31
CA LYS A 89 -10.92 -17.25 -8.92
C LYS A 89 -12.17 -17.17 -8.06
N GLU A 90 -12.06 -17.29 -6.76
CA GLU A 90 -13.17 -17.19 -5.79
C GLU A 90 -13.78 -15.79 -5.77
N LEU A 91 -12.96 -14.78 -6.12
CA LEU A 91 -13.32 -13.36 -6.15
C LEU A 91 -13.68 -12.87 -7.58
N ASN A 92 -13.67 -13.75 -8.59
CA ASN A 92 -13.72 -13.38 -10.00
C ASN A 92 -12.64 -12.35 -10.39
N ILE A 93 -11.42 -12.56 -9.89
CA ILE A 93 -10.22 -11.75 -10.17
C ILE A 93 -9.23 -12.59 -10.97
N ASP A 94 -8.68 -11.98 -12.02
CA ASP A 94 -7.56 -12.51 -12.79
C ASP A 94 -6.23 -12.20 -12.07
N SER A 95 -5.74 -13.15 -11.30
CA SER A 95 -4.49 -13.02 -10.55
C SER A 95 -3.26 -12.80 -11.45
N SER A 96 -3.34 -13.16 -12.74
CA SER A 96 -2.25 -12.90 -13.69
C SER A 96 -2.14 -11.41 -14.07
N ARG A 97 -3.17 -10.61 -13.75
CA ARG A 97 -3.26 -9.17 -13.99
C ARG A 97 -3.53 -8.41 -12.70
N LEU A 98 -2.68 -8.66 -11.69
CA LEU A 98 -2.76 -8.02 -10.37
C LEU A 98 -1.76 -6.86 -10.27
N ALA A 99 -2.23 -5.72 -9.81
CA ALA A 99 -1.44 -4.53 -9.52
C ALA A 99 -1.54 -4.16 -8.04
N VAL A 100 -0.69 -3.21 -7.61
CA VAL A 100 -0.79 -2.57 -6.29
C VAL A 100 -0.96 -1.07 -6.47
N ALA A 101 -1.73 -0.46 -5.58
CA ALA A 101 -2.02 0.97 -5.60
C ALA A 101 -2.15 1.51 -4.19
N GLY A 102 -1.83 2.77 -3.99
CA GLY A 102 -2.06 3.44 -2.73
C GLY A 102 -1.63 4.89 -2.75
N ASN A 103 -2.13 5.66 -1.79
CA ASN A 103 -1.82 7.07 -1.64
C ASN A 103 -1.06 7.33 -0.34
N SER A 104 -0.12 8.28 -0.33
CA SER A 104 0.67 8.65 0.86
C SER A 104 1.38 7.43 1.46
N VAL A 105 1.13 7.09 2.73
CA VAL A 105 1.65 5.85 3.33
C VAL A 105 1.10 4.58 2.66
N GLY A 106 -0.08 4.63 2.04
CA GLY A 106 -0.57 3.53 1.20
C GLY A 106 0.26 3.35 -0.07
N GLY A 107 0.77 4.44 -0.64
CA GLY A 107 1.75 4.40 -1.73
C GLY A 107 3.10 3.81 -1.28
N ASN A 108 3.55 4.13 -0.06
CA ASN A 108 4.67 3.45 0.58
C ASN A 108 4.42 1.93 0.64
N MET A 109 3.27 1.53 1.19
CA MET A 109 2.90 0.12 1.32
C MET A 109 2.84 -0.58 -0.04
N ALA A 110 2.33 0.07 -1.09
CA ALA A 110 2.31 -0.49 -2.44
C ALA A 110 3.72 -0.76 -2.99
N ALA A 111 4.64 0.21 -2.84
CA ALA A 111 6.03 0.02 -3.24
C ALA A 111 6.72 -1.10 -2.45
N VAL A 112 6.49 -1.15 -1.13
CA VAL A 112 7.08 -2.19 -0.27
C VAL A 112 6.49 -3.58 -0.56
N VAL A 113 5.18 -3.68 -0.82
CA VAL A 113 4.57 -4.96 -1.25
C VAL A 113 5.19 -5.45 -2.55
N ALA A 114 5.47 -4.55 -3.51
CA ALA A 114 6.16 -4.92 -4.74
C ALA A 114 7.60 -5.41 -4.49
N LEU A 115 8.35 -4.77 -3.57
CA LEU A 115 9.67 -5.24 -3.14
C LEU A 115 9.60 -6.64 -2.51
N LYS A 116 8.69 -6.85 -1.56
CA LYS A 116 8.50 -8.15 -0.88
C LYS A 116 8.08 -9.24 -1.87
N ALA A 117 7.18 -8.92 -2.79
CA ALA A 117 6.73 -9.85 -3.82
C ALA A 117 7.87 -10.27 -4.76
N LYS A 118 8.73 -9.33 -5.17
CA LYS A 118 9.92 -9.62 -5.96
C LYS A 118 10.89 -10.51 -5.19
N GLU A 119 11.20 -10.20 -3.95
CA GLU A 119 12.15 -10.95 -3.13
C GLU A 119 11.66 -12.37 -2.86
N ALA A 120 10.38 -12.53 -2.58
CA ALA A 120 9.76 -13.84 -2.36
C ALA A 120 9.46 -14.60 -3.67
N GLY A 121 9.56 -13.96 -4.83
CA GLY A 121 9.17 -14.53 -6.13
C GLY A 121 7.66 -14.66 -6.33
N THR A 122 6.85 -14.13 -5.44
CA THR A 122 5.37 -14.23 -5.47
C THR A 122 4.72 -13.12 -4.63
N PRO A 123 3.53 -12.60 -5.04
CA PRO A 123 2.89 -12.80 -6.34
C PRO A 123 3.54 -12.01 -7.48
N ALA A 124 3.29 -12.40 -8.72
CA ALA A 124 3.75 -11.67 -9.91
C ALA A 124 2.87 -10.43 -10.14
N LEU A 125 3.32 -9.28 -9.65
CA LEU A 125 2.63 -8.01 -9.83
C LEU A 125 2.93 -7.40 -11.21
N LYS A 126 1.95 -6.69 -11.80
CA LYS A 126 2.06 -6.13 -13.15
C LYS A 126 2.27 -4.62 -13.17
N PHE A 127 1.88 -3.92 -12.12
CA PHE A 127 1.95 -2.46 -12.07
C PHE A 127 1.93 -1.95 -10.64
N GLN A 128 2.49 -0.76 -10.42
CA GLN A 128 2.43 -0.01 -9.17
C GLN A 128 1.84 1.38 -9.45
N LEU A 129 0.75 1.75 -8.77
CA LEU A 129 0.23 3.11 -8.76
C LEU A 129 0.57 3.78 -7.42
N LEU A 130 1.55 4.65 -7.43
CA LEU A 130 2.14 5.27 -6.24
C LEU A 130 1.72 6.75 -6.14
N LEU A 131 0.56 7.01 -5.57
CA LEU A 131 0.02 8.36 -5.46
C LEU A 131 0.69 9.11 -4.30
N TRP A 132 1.58 10.07 -4.61
CA TRP A 132 2.38 10.86 -3.63
C TRP A 132 2.92 10.03 -2.46
N PRO A 133 3.69 8.99 -2.73
CA PRO A 133 4.09 8.00 -1.72
C PRO A 133 5.05 8.58 -0.69
N VAL A 134 4.94 8.10 0.54
CA VAL A 134 5.99 8.29 1.55
C VAL A 134 7.12 7.30 1.25
N THR A 135 8.33 7.81 0.99
CA THR A 135 9.43 6.96 0.52
C THR A 135 10.62 6.86 1.49
N ASP A 136 10.74 7.79 2.43
CA ASP A 136 11.82 7.81 3.42
C ASP A 136 11.37 8.47 4.73
N ALA A 137 12.07 8.13 5.82
CA ALA A 137 11.91 8.73 7.15
C ALA A 137 12.92 9.88 7.39
N ASN A 138 13.55 10.41 6.36
CA ASN A 138 14.45 11.56 6.47
C ASN A 138 13.66 12.87 6.43
N PHE A 139 13.60 13.59 7.54
CA PHE A 139 12.90 14.87 7.69
C PHE A 139 13.77 16.10 7.41
N GLU A 140 15.06 15.91 7.08
CA GLU A 140 16.02 17.01 6.91
C GLU A 140 16.28 17.36 5.44
N ASN A 141 15.49 16.83 4.51
CA ASN A 141 15.59 17.18 3.10
C ASN A 141 14.99 18.57 2.81
N SER A 142 15.29 19.11 1.63
CA SER A 142 14.90 20.47 1.25
C SER A 142 13.37 20.65 1.21
N SER A 143 12.62 19.65 0.76
CA SER A 143 11.15 19.76 0.66
C SER A 143 10.49 19.78 2.04
N TYR A 144 10.95 18.99 3.00
CA TYR A 144 10.46 19.07 4.37
C TYR A 144 10.74 20.43 5.03
N ASN A 145 11.89 21.06 4.70
CA ASN A 145 12.18 22.39 5.23
C ASN A 145 11.36 23.47 4.52
N GLN A 146 11.20 23.38 3.20
CA GLN A 146 10.43 24.34 2.41
C GLN A 146 8.93 24.32 2.71
N PHE A 147 8.35 23.13 2.94
CA PHE A 147 6.92 22.91 3.15
C PHE A 147 6.60 22.50 4.60
N ALA A 148 7.47 22.87 5.56
CA ALA A 148 7.34 22.48 6.95
C ALA A 148 6.02 22.91 7.60
N ASP A 149 5.56 24.11 7.30
CA ASP A 149 4.39 24.76 7.86
C ASP A 149 3.55 25.47 6.77
N GLY A 150 2.29 25.77 7.10
CA GLY A 150 1.39 26.53 6.20
C GLY A 150 0.69 25.69 5.14
N TYR A 151 0.93 24.39 5.09
CA TYR A 151 0.29 23.42 4.20
C TYR A 151 -0.55 22.42 5.01
N PHE A 152 -1.42 21.67 4.31
CA PHE A 152 -2.31 20.69 4.94
C PHE A 152 -1.55 19.66 5.79
N LEU A 153 -0.43 19.15 5.28
CA LEU A 153 0.44 18.20 5.98
C LEU A 153 1.75 18.89 6.36
N THR A 154 2.01 19.03 7.66
CA THR A 154 3.21 19.68 8.17
C THR A 154 4.34 18.67 8.45
N LYS A 155 5.60 19.18 8.59
CA LYS A 155 6.75 18.37 9.00
C LYS A 155 6.50 17.70 10.36
N ASN A 156 5.95 18.46 11.34
CA ASN A 156 5.64 17.94 12.66
C ASN A 156 4.58 16.82 12.64
N MET A 157 3.55 16.96 11.78
CA MET A 157 2.56 15.89 11.59
C MET A 157 3.20 14.62 11.02
N MET A 158 4.09 14.75 10.04
CA MET A 158 4.81 13.60 9.48
C MET A 158 5.70 12.91 10.52
N GLN A 159 6.40 13.67 11.36
CA GLN A 159 7.17 13.12 12.47
C GLN A 159 6.27 12.36 13.45
N TRP A 160 5.14 12.95 13.80
CA TRP A 160 4.15 12.32 14.69
C TRP A 160 3.60 11.00 14.10
N PHE A 161 3.29 10.94 12.81
CA PHE A 161 2.87 9.71 12.15
C PHE A 161 3.94 8.62 12.21
N TRP A 162 5.19 8.98 11.92
CA TRP A 162 6.30 8.04 12.01
C TRP A 162 6.53 7.55 13.45
N ASP A 163 6.38 8.42 14.46
CA ASP A 163 6.53 8.04 15.88
C ASP A 163 5.43 7.05 16.32
N ASN A 164 4.23 7.15 15.76
CA ASN A 164 3.18 6.17 15.98
C ASN A 164 3.45 4.84 15.26
N TYR A 165 4.02 4.90 14.04
CA TYR A 165 4.35 3.71 13.26
C TYR A 165 5.55 2.95 13.81
N THR A 166 6.67 3.65 14.06
CA THR A 166 7.81 3.14 14.79
C THR A 166 8.70 4.26 15.32
N THR A 167 9.21 4.12 16.54
CA THR A 167 10.21 5.01 17.14
C THR A 167 11.63 4.49 16.99
N ASN A 168 11.79 3.26 16.49
CA ASN A 168 13.10 2.62 16.33
C ASN A 168 13.80 3.14 15.05
N PRO A 169 14.94 3.86 15.18
CA PRO A 169 15.66 4.37 14.01
C PRO A 169 16.16 3.27 13.05
N ALA A 170 16.47 2.08 13.57
CA ALA A 170 16.89 0.96 12.73
C ALA A 170 15.74 0.50 11.82
N GLU A 171 14.52 0.37 12.36
CA GLU A 171 13.34 0.01 11.58
C GLU A 171 12.99 1.09 10.54
N ARG A 172 13.12 2.40 10.88
CA ARG A 172 12.92 3.49 9.92
C ARG A 172 13.89 3.42 8.73
N ASN A 173 15.06 2.82 8.92
CA ASN A 173 16.07 2.66 7.89
C ASN A 173 15.91 1.39 7.06
N GLU A 174 15.02 0.48 7.44
CA GLU A 174 14.73 -0.72 6.64
C GLU A 174 14.02 -0.34 5.33
N ILE A 175 14.32 -1.06 4.27
CA ILE A 175 13.70 -0.83 2.94
C ILE A 175 12.19 -1.08 2.94
N TYR A 176 11.68 -1.82 3.93
CA TYR A 176 10.25 -2.09 4.08
C TYR A 176 9.50 -1.02 4.89
N ALA A 177 10.22 -0.06 5.46
CA ALA A 177 9.67 1.17 6.01
C ALA A 177 9.97 2.36 5.08
N SER A 178 11.20 2.44 4.57
CA SER A 178 11.75 3.52 3.73
C SER A 178 12.24 2.96 2.39
N PRO A 179 11.35 2.71 1.42
CA PRO A 179 11.70 2.05 0.16
C PRO A 179 12.70 2.82 -0.70
N LEU A 180 12.87 4.13 -0.49
CA LEU A 180 13.91 4.92 -1.17
C LEU A 180 15.33 4.46 -0.83
N ARG A 181 15.52 3.74 0.26
CA ARG A 181 16.81 3.19 0.70
C ARG A 181 17.18 1.87 0.02
N ALA A 182 16.29 1.31 -0.78
CA ALA A 182 16.57 0.12 -1.55
C ALA A 182 17.67 0.40 -2.60
N SER A 183 18.60 -0.54 -2.75
CA SER A 183 19.64 -0.45 -3.77
C SER A 183 19.06 -0.58 -5.18
N ILE A 184 19.79 -0.11 -6.18
CA ILE A 184 19.40 -0.26 -7.60
C ILE A 184 19.13 -1.73 -7.94
N ASP A 185 19.91 -2.66 -7.41
CA ASP A 185 19.71 -4.09 -7.69
C ASP A 185 18.44 -4.64 -7.02
N GLN A 186 18.06 -4.12 -5.86
CA GLN A 186 16.78 -4.44 -5.23
C GLN A 186 15.58 -3.86 -6.02
N LEU A 187 15.76 -2.74 -6.69
CA LEU A 187 14.72 -2.09 -7.50
C LEU A 187 14.60 -2.68 -8.92
N LYS A 188 15.68 -3.26 -9.48
CA LYS A 188 15.64 -3.87 -10.81
C LYS A 188 14.58 -4.98 -10.89
N GLY A 189 13.80 -4.99 -11.98
CA GLY A 189 12.79 -6.02 -12.22
C GLY A 189 11.51 -5.87 -11.40
N LEU A 190 11.34 -4.77 -10.67
CA LEU A 190 10.04 -4.39 -10.12
C LEU A 190 9.05 -4.10 -11.26
N PRO A 191 7.73 -4.28 -11.04
CA PRO A 191 6.74 -3.89 -12.03
C PRO A 191 6.82 -2.39 -12.35
N PRO A 192 6.42 -1.97 -13.57
CA PRO A 192 6.33 -0.56 -13.93
C PRO A 192 5.55 0.23 -12.89
N ALA A 193 5.94 1.49 -12.65
CA ALA A 193 5.33 2.37 -11.66
C ALA A 193 4.91 3.72 -12.29
N LEU A 194 3.83 4.29 -11.74
CA LEU A 194 3.38 5.66 -11.95
C LEU A 194 3.20 6.34 -10.61
#